data_6b9c02be5e18d03defd4948e76a9c382
#
_entry.id   6b9c02be5e18d03defd4948e76a9c382
#
_cell.length_a   1.000
_cell.length_b   1.000
_cell.length_c   1.000
_cell.angle_alpha   90.00
_cell.angle_beta   90.00
_cell.angle_gamma   90.00
#
_symmetry.space_group_name_H-M   'P 1'
#
loop_
_entity.id
_entity.type
_entity.pdbx_description
1 polymer ?
#
loop_
_entity_poly.entity_id
_entity_poly.type
_entity_poly.pdbx_seq_one_letter_code
_entity_poly.pdbx_strand_id
1 'polypeptide(L)'
;MTRNATRILIAPDKFKGSLSAREIAENIAAGLREILPNEKIDIVPMADGGEGTADVICDALEGSWVTCKAHDPLGREIDGRYAYIENKKLAIMEMSEAAGMRRVQPDERNVDLASTFGVGEMLLEAVGHGAHEIIIGLGGSATNDGGFGVGRALGFRFLEGDEELAGAVAELERLTRIELPGDVEALATASAYSKDRRLTQPPLQLDLPRIIAAADVRNPLLGQNGATRVFGPQKGATKDKIDLLERALTKLADVVSKDLGVDYRDEPGAGAAGGLGFGLMSFCGAEIRSGFDVVIEAVDLISKMKDVDFVITGEGSLDRQTLEGKTPAGVARLAHQLGKRVFAVVGRASKDRQVREIFDEVYVTSRLGMSEKESTVRVAELLRERARELAQSL
;
A
#
# COMPACT_ATOMS: atom_id res chain seq x y z
N MET A 1 28.44 -22.63 32.32
CA MET A 1 27.30 -21.72 32.16
C MET A 1 26.78 -21.93 30.74
N THR A 2 25.65 -22.53 30.54
CA THR A 2 24.99 -22.67 29.24
C THR A 2 24.60 -21.26 28.79
N ARG A 3 25.24 -20.74 27.72
CA ARG A 3 24.86 -19.49 27.11
C ARG A 3 23.40 -19.65 26.66
N ASN A 4 22.50 -18.80 27.13
CA ASN A 4 21.14 -18.80 26.62
C ASN A 4 21.20 -18.59 25.11
N ALA A 5 20.40 -19.34 24.36
CA ALA A 5 20.34 -19.19 22.91
C ALA A 5 19.93 -17.74 22.59
N THR A 6 20.68 -17.09 21.69
CA THR A 6 20.38 -15.75 21.22
C THR A 6 19.08 -15.75 20.42
N ARG A 7 18.24 -14.76 20.63
CA ARG A 7 16.97 -14.59 19.90
C ARG A 7 17.12 -13.47 18.85
N ILE A 8 16.82 -13.79 17.61
CA ILE A 8 17.00 -12.93 16.46
C ILE A 8 15.64 -12.70 15.80
N LEU A 9 15.30 -11.45 15.55
CA LEU A 9 14.13 -11.08 14.75
C LEU A 9 14.57 -10.65 13.36
N ILE A 10 13.99 -11.24 12.31
CA ILE A 10 14.23 -10.84 10.91
C ILE A 10 12.97 -10.20 10.37
N ALA A 11 13.01 -8.88 10.12
CA ALA A 11 11.88 -8.05 9.72
C ALA A 11 12.21 -7.20 8.46
N PRO A 12 12.44 -7.80 7.29
CA PRO A 12 12.75 -7.11 6.04
C PRO A 12 11.50 -6.70 5.29
N ASP A 13 11.65 -5.72 4.41
CA ASP A 13 10.75 -5.46 3.30
C ASP A 13 11.18 -6.25 2.04
N LYS A 14 10.33 -6.28 1.01
CA LYS A 14 10.61 -6.92 -0.28
C LYS A 14 11.78 -6.24 -1.02
N PHE A 15 12.46 -7.01 -1.86
CA PHE A 15 13.36 -6.46 -2.89
C PHE A 15 12.56 -6.33 -4.19
N LYS A 16 12.12 -5.12 -4.46
CA LYS A 16 11.21 -4.83 -5.58
C LYS A 16 11.69 -5.44 -6.90
N GLY A 17 10.82 -6.22 -7.55
CA GLY A 17 11.14 -6.91 -8.81
C GLY A 17 12.06 -8.14 -8.66
N SER A 18 12.28 -8.65 -7.42
CA SER A 18 13.16 -9.77 -7.16
C SER A 18 12.54 -10.79 -6.19
N LEU A 19 12.60 -10.55 -4.89
CA LEU A 19 12.08 -11.46 -3.86
C LEU A 19 11.04 -10.76 -2.98
N SER A 20 10.05 -11.52 -2.51
CA SER A 20 9.11 -11.11 -1.46
C SER A 20 9.82 -10.92 -0.11
N ALA A 21 9.19 -10.17 0.80
CA ALA A 21 9.72 -9.97 2.14
C ALA A 21 9.94 -11.30 2.90
N ARG A 22 9.05 -12.28 2.71
CA ARG A 22 9.19 -13.62 3.28
C ARG A 22 10.40 -14.37 2.72
N GLU A 23 10.56 -14.42 1.39
CA GLU A 23 11.70 -15.10 0.77
C GLU A 23 13.03 -14.46 1.19
N ILE A 24 13.09 -13.14 1.36
CA ILE A 24 14.27 -12.45 1.88
C ILE A 24 14.57 -12.89 3.31
N ALA A 25 13.56 -12.87 4.19
CA ALA A 25 13.73 -13.28 5.58
C ALA A 25 14.17 -14.74 5.70
N GLU A 26 13.61 -15.65 4.90
CA GLU A 26 13.98 -17.06 4.87
C GLU A 26 15.41 -17.27 4.39
N ASN A 27 15.89 -16.54 3.37
CA ASN A 27 17.26 -16.62 2.91
C ASN A 27 18.26 -16.05 3.93
N ILE A 28 17.92 -14.95 4.60
CA ILE A 28 18.74 -14.42 5.71
C ILE A 28 18.79 -15.46 6.84
N ALA A 29 17.65 -16.01 7.26
CA ALA A 29 17.59 -17.04 8.29
C ALA A 29 18.41 -18.30 7.91
N ALA A 30 18.34 -18.73 6.65
CA ALA A 30 19.14 -19.87 6.18
C ALA A 30 20.65 -19.62 6.33
N GLY A 31 21.14 -18.44 5.91
CA GLY A 31 22.55 -18.07 6.06
C GLY A 31 23.00 -17.97 7.52
N LEU A 32 22.14 -17.42 8.41
CA LEU A 32 22.44 -17.38 9.85
C LEU A 32 22.54 -18.79 10.45
N ARG A 33 21.62 -19.69 10.14
CA ARG A 33 21.58 -21.07 10.67
C ARG A 33 22.81 -21.91 10.30
N GLU A 34 23.47 -21.58 9.19
CA GLU A 34 24.72 -22.26 8.79
C GLU A 34 25.87 -21.99 9.80
N ILE A 35 25.85 -20.84 10.47
CA ILE A 35 26.89 -20.41 11.45
C ILE A 35 26.38 -20.52 12.90
N LEU A 36 25.11 -20.24 13.11
CA LEU A 36 24.43 -20.15 14.40
C LEU A 36 23.26 -21.16 14.47
N PRO A 37 23.50 -22.48 14.46
CA PRO A 37 22.45 -23.49 14.31
C PRO A 37 21.52 -23.62 15.51
N ASN A 38 21.91 -23.12 16.69
CA ASN A 38 21.15 -23.27 17.94
C ASN A 38 20.37 -22.01 18.32
N GLU A 39 20.49 -20.91 17.55
CA GLU A 39 19.85 -19.64 17.88
C GLU A 39 18.37 -19.65 17.46
N LYS A 40 17.54 -18.91 18.20
CA LYS A 40 16.12 -18.76 17.89
C LYS A 40 15.94 -17.61 16.89
N ILE A 41 15.38 -17.93 15.75
CA ILE A 41 15.12 -16.96 14.67
C ILE A 41 13.62 -16.85 14.44
N ASP A 42 13.09 -15.67 14.74
CA ASP A 42 11.73 -15.29 14.45
C ASP A 42 11.69 -14.49 13.12
N ILE A 43 10.81 -14.89 12.20
CA ILE A 43 10.65 -14.25 10.88
C ILE A 43 9.35 -13.46 10.90
N VAL A 44 9.44 -12.16 10.66
CA VAL A 44 8.30 -11.24 10.59
C VAL A 44 8.46 -10.35 9.35
N PRO A 45 8.05 -10.82 8.16
CA PRO A 45 8.10 -10.00 6.95
C PRO A 45 7.34 -8.70 7.17
N MET A 46 7.79 -7.63 6.52
CA MET A 46 7.21 -6.30 6.63
C MET A 46 6.78 -5.76 5.26
N ALA A 47 6.00 -4.69 5.28
CA ALA A 47 5.62 -3.92 4.10
C ALA A 47 5.30 -2.46 4.50
N ASP A 48 5.17 -1.59 3.50
CA ASP A 48 4.98 -0.14 3.64
C ASP A 48 3.59 0.37 3.17
N GLY A 49 2.57 -0.49 3.14
CA GLY A 49 1.25 -0.12 2.59
C GLY A 49 1.18 -0.26 1.07
N GLY A 50 2.29 -0.61 0.42
CA GLY A 50 2.34 -0.90 -1.01
C GLY A 50 2.09 -2.38 -1.32
N GLU A 51 2.56 -2.80 -2.50
CA GLU A 51 2.49 -4.18 -2.97
C GLU A 51 3.17 -5.14 -1.97
N GLY A 52 2.52 -6.26 -1.63
CA GLY A 52 2.96 -7.24 -0.64
C GLY A 52 2.40 -7.02 0.77
N THR A 53 1.71 -5.91 1.02
CA THR A 53 1.07 -5.62 2.31
C THR A 53 0.00 -6.65 2.65
N ALA A 54 -0.84 -7.01 1.68
CA ALA A 54 -1.88 -8.01 1.88
C ALA A 54 -1.29 -9.41 2.14
N ASP A 55 -0.20 -9.78 1.45
CA ASP A 55 0.50 -11.05 1.70
C ASP A 55 1.05 -11.11 3.13
N VAL A 56 1.73 -10.05 3.58
CA VAL A 56 2.34 -9.97 4.92
C VAL A 56 1.28 -10.09 6.03
N ILE A 57 0.19 -9.33 5.92
CA ILE A 57 -0.86 -9.33 6.94
C ILE A 57 -1.66 -10.65 6.90
N CYS A 58 -1.96 -11.16 5.71
CA CYS A 58 -2.63 -12.45 5.52
C CYS A 58 -1.88 -13.59 6.21
N ASP A 59 -0.58 -13.68 5.93
CA ASP A 59 0.29 -14.69 6.55
C ASP A 59 0.38 -14.54 8.06
N ALA A 60 0.53 -13.31 8.56
CA ALA A 60 0.70 -13.04 9.99
C ALA A 60 -0.56 -13.34 10.81
N LEU A 61 -1.74 -13.20 10.21
CA LEU A 61 -3.05 -13.39 10.84
C LEU A 61 -3.75 -14.69 10.42
N GLU A 62 -3.03 -15.59 9.72
CA GLU A 62 -3.55 -16.88 9.24
C GLU A 62 -4.84 -16.72 8.39
N GLY A 63 -4.82 -15.71 7.51
CA GLY A 63 -5.93 -15.40 6.62
C GLY A 63 -6.04 -16.32 5.42
N SER A 64 -7.10 -16.14 4.65
CA SER A 64 -7.32 -16.81 3.37
C SER A 64 -7.45 -15.81 2.23
N TRP A 65 -7.13 -16.24 1.01
CA TRP A 65 -7.32 -15.42 -0.18
C TRP A 65 -8.71 -15.63 -0.77
N VAL A 66 -9.35 -14.52 -1.09
CA VAL A 66 -10.64 -14.48 -1.80
C VAL A 66 -10.39 -13.90 -3.19
N THR A 67 -10.86 -14.60 -4.24
CA THR A 67 -10.82 -14.12 -5.62
C THR A 67 -12.16 -13.51 -5.98
N CYS A 68 -12.16 -12.36 -6.62
CA CYS A 68 -13.36 -11.66 -7.09
C CYS A 68 -13.19 -11.13 -8.51
N LYS A 69 -14.30 -10.89 -9.20
CA LYS A 69 -14.29 -10.19 -10.49
C LYS A 69 -14.17 -8.69 -10.25
N ALA A 70 -13.33 -8.04 -11.05
CA ALA A 70 -13.13 -6.61 -11.06
C ALA A 70 -12.71 -6.14 -12.44
N HIS A 71 -12.62 -4.83 -12.65
CA HIS A 71 -12.07 -4.25 -13.87
C HIS A 71 -10.65 -3.70 -13.63
N ASP A 72 -9.81 -3.86 -14.63
CA ASP A 72 -8.48 -3.26 -14.65
C ASP A 72 -8.56 -1.73 -14.93
N PRO A 73 -7.42 -0.98 -14.91
CA PRO A 73 -7.46 0.46 -15.13
C PRO A 73 -8.09 0.88 -16.45
N LEU A 74 -8.09 0.02 -17.46
CA LEU A 74 -8.63 0.27 -18.80
C LEU A 74 -10.01 -0.34 -19.04
N GLY A 75 -10.68 -0.83 -17.98
CA GLY A 75 -12.03 -1.37 -18.06
C GLY A 75 -12.12 -2.80 -18.58
N ARG A 76 -11.04 -3.57 -18.58
CA ARG A 76 -11.05 -5.01 -18.93
C ARG A 76 -11.36 -5.83 -17.69
N GLU A 77 -12.26 -6.84 -17.83
CA GLU A 77 -12.55 -7.75 -16.72
C GLU A 77 -11.32 -8.58 -16.34
N ILE A 78 -11.08 -8.68 -15.03
CA ILE A 78 -9.97 -9.42 -14.44
C ILE A 78 -10.42 -10.20 -13.22
N ASP A 79 -9.62 -11.19 -12.84
CA ASP A 79 -9.66 -11.77 -11.50
C ASP A 79 -8.74 -10.95 -10.58
N GLY A 80 -9.34 -10.24 -9.62
CA GLY A 80 -8.68 -9.59 -8.50
C GLY A 80 -8.69 -10.49 -7.27
N ARG A 81 -7.86 -10.19 -6.28
CA ARG A 81 -7.86 -10.93 -5.01
C ARG A 81 -7.65 -10.00 -3.82
N TYR A 82 -8.18 -10.40 -2.67
CA TYR A 82 -7.91 -9.78 -1.38
C TYR A 82 -7.76 -10.86 -0.30
N ALA A 83 -7.05 -10.54 0.77
CA ALA A 83 -6.94 -11.42 1.92
C ALA A 83 -8.14 -11.19 2.86
N TYR A 84 -8.66 -12.24 3.46
CA TYR A 84 -9.75 -12.18 4.42
C TYR A 84 -9.40 -12.92 5.71
N ILE A 85 -9.57 -12.25 6.84
CA ILE A 85 -9.30 -12.77 8.17
C ILE A 85 -10.64 -13.04 8.87
N GLU A 86 -11.09 -14.28 8.81
CA GLU A 86 -12.44 -14.68 9.21
C GLU A 86 -12.80 -14.31 10.65
N ASN A 87 -11.89 -14.56 11.61
CA ASN A 87 -12.12 -14.30 13.03
C ASN A 87 -12.13 -12.81 13.40
N LYS A 88 -11.67 -11.94 12.50
CA LYS A 88 -11.67 -10.48 12.67
C LYS A 88 -12.67 -9.78 11.76
N LYS A 89 -13.25 -10.49 10.79
CA LYS A 89 -14.05 -9.91 9.71
C LYS A 89 -13.30 -8.75 9.01
N LEU A 90 -12.00 -8.97 8.76
CA LEU A 90 -11.08 -7.99 8.20
C LEU A 90 -10.70 -8.40 6.79
N ALA A 91 -10.93 -7.51 5.82
CA ALA A 91 -10.41 -7.65 4.48
C ALA A 91 -9.15 -6.78 4.29
N ILE A 92 -8.13 -7.31 3.62
CA ILE A 92 -6.93 -6.58 3.26
C ILE A 92 -6.76 -6.67 1.74
N MET A 93 -6.80 -5.54 1.07
CA MET A 93 -6.65 -5.45 -0.37
C MET A 93 -5.55 -4.46 -0.77
N GLU A 94 -5.01 -4.66 -1.94
CA GLU A 94 -4.11 -3.71 -2.58
C GLU A 94 -4.83 -3.08 -3.76
N MET A 95 -4.86 -1.75 -3.84
CA MET A 95 -5.46 -1.09 -4.99
C MET A 95 -4.81 -1.53 -6.32
N SER A 96 -3.57 -1.96 -6.27
CA SER A 96 -2.81 -2.45 -7.43
C SER A 96 -3.34 -3.77 -8.00
N GLU A 97 -4.17 -4.52 -7.27
CA GLU A 97 -4.83 -5.71 -7.79
C GLU A 97 -5.80 -5.39 -8.94
N ALA A 98 -6.51 -4.27 -8.85
CA ALA A 98 -7.39 -3.79 -9.91
C ALA A 98 -6.77 -2.62 -10.67
N ALA A 99 -6.31 -1.56 -9.99
CA ALA A 99 -5.91 -0.29 -10.61
C ALA A 99 -4.38 -0.05 -10.63
N GLY A 100 -3.59 -1.13 -10.62
CA GLY A 100 -2.13 -1.08 -10.57
C GLY A 100 -1.43 -1.01 -11.92
N MET A 101 -0.20 -0.44 -11.94
CA MET A 101 0.67 -0.42 -13.13
C MET A 101 1.02 -1.82 -13.64
N ARG A 102 0.95 -2.85 -12.80
CA ARG A 102 1.17 -4.25 -13.22
C ARG A 102 0.07 -4.80 -14.14
N ARG A 103 -1.09 -4.16 -14.18
CA ARG A 103 -2.24 -4.52 -15.02
C ARG A 103 -2.18 -3.89 -16.41
N VAL A 104 -1.28 -2.92 -16.63
CA VAL A 104 -1.21 -2.15 -17.86
C VAL A 104 0.21 -2.21 -18.43
N GLN A 105 0.34 -2.65 -19.67
CA GLN A 105 1.63 -2.65 -20.36
C GLN A 105 2.17 -1.22 -20.50
N PRO A 106 3.50 -1.01 -20.53
CA PRO A 106 4.07 0.34 -20.59
C PRO A 106 3.57 1.18 -21.77
N ASP A 107 3.29 0.58 -22.91
CA ASP A 107 2.78 1.21 -24.13
C ASP A 107 1.27 1.44 -24.12
N GLU A 108 0.52 0.78 -23.24
CA GLU A 108 -0.91 0.97 -23.03
C GLU A 108 -1.24 2.04 -21.97
N ARG A 109 -0.22 2.58 -21.25
CA ARG A 109 -0.46 3.53 -20.15
C ARG A 109 -1.16 4.78 -20.65
N ASN A 110 -2.34 5.02 -20.12
CA ASN A 110 -3.16 6.18 -20.47
C ASN A 110 -3.87 6.73 -19.21
N VAL A 111 -3.28 7.74 -18.60
CA VAL A 111 -3.79 8.36 -17.37
C VAL A 111 -5.16 9.04 -17.55
N ASP A 112 -5.59 9.34 -18.79
CA ASP A 112 -6.89 9.97 -19.06
C ASP A 112 -8.04 8.97 -18.96
N LEU A 113 -7.75 7.69 -19.20
CA LEU A 113 -8.74 6.60 -19.22
C LEU A 113 -8.59 5.68 -18.01
N ALA A 114 -7.43 5.70 -17.36
CA ALA A 114 -7.14 4.80 -16.25
C ALA A 114 -8.03 5.11 -15.05
N SER A 115 -8.86 4.14 -14.64
CA SER A 115 -9.90 4.26 -13.63
C SER A 115 -9.62 3.42 -12.40
N THR A 116 -10.06 3.92 -11.24
CA THR A 116 -10.09 3.19 -9.97
C THR A 116 -11.39 2.39 -9.79
N PHE A 117 -12.22 2.25 -10.82
CA PHE A 117 -13.54 1.58 -10.74
C PHE A 117 -13.43 0.17 -10.15
N GLY A 118 -12.48 -0.63 -10.62
CA GLY A 118 -12.27 -1.99 -10.11
C GLY A 118 -11.87 -2.07 -8.64
N VAL A 119 -11.26 -1.01 -8.09
CA VAL A 119 -11.00 -0.94 -6.64
C VAL A 119 -12.30 -0.82 -5.86
N GLY A 120 -13.25 -0.02 -6.37
CA GLY A 120 -14.59 0.08 -5.79
C GLY A 120 -15.37 -1.24 -5.88
N GLU A 121 -15.24 -1.99 -6.98
CA GLU A 121 -15.84 -3.32 -7.12
C GLU A 121 -15.27 -4.31 -6.09
N MET A 122 -13.95 -4.35 -5.92
CA MET A 122 -13.31 -5.19 -4.89
C MET A 122 -13.73 -4.80 -3.48
N LEU A 123 -13.91 -3.50 -3.21
CA LEU A 123 -14.41 -2.99 -1.94
C LEU A 123 -15.83 -3.51 -1.67
N LEU A 124 -16.75 -3.38 -2.64
CA LEU A 124 -18.12 -3.89 -2.53
C LEU A 124 -18.15 -5.39 -2.33
N GLU A 125 -17.29 -6.14 -3.01
CA GLU A 125 -17.19 -7.59 -2.84
C GLU A 125 -16.74 -7.97 -1.42
N ALA A 126 -15.73 -7.27 -0.86
CA ALA A 126 -15.30 -7.49 0.51
C ALA A 126 -16.39 -7.17 1.54
N VAL A 127 -17.15 -6.09 1.30
CA VAL A 127 -18.33 -5.75 2.10
C VAL A 127 -19.37 -6.88 2.03
N GLY A 128 -19.67 -7.34 0.83
CA GLY A 128 -20.61 -8.46 0.58
C GLY A 128 -20.17 -9.77 1.21
N HIS A 129 -18.86 -9.99 1.30
CA HIS A 129 -18.28 -11.14 2.00
C HIS A 129 -18.39 -11.02 3.53
N GLY A 130 -18.82 -9.88 4.05
CA GLY A 130 -19.06 -9.63 5.47
C GLY A 130 -17.89 -8.96 6.21
N ALA A 131 -17.05 -8.21 5.51
CA ALA A 131 -16.00 -7.43 6.16
C ALA A 131 -16.59 -6.33 7.06
N HIS A 132 -16.09 -6.22 8.29
CA HIS A 132 -16.38 -5.12 9.22
C HIS A 132 -15.28 -4.07 9.25
N GLU A 133 -14.11 -4.40 8.77
CA GLU A 133 -12.99 -3.49 8.56
C GLU A 133 -12.28 -3.86 7.25
N ILE A 134 -11.85 -2.84 6.51
CA ILE A 134 -11.12 -3.02 5.26
C ILE A 134 -9.84 -2.19 5.30
N ILE A 135 -8.70 -2.83 5.06
CA ILE A 135 -7.41 -2.16 4.84
C ILE A 135 -7.14 -2.14 3.35
N ILE A 136 -6.89 -0.96 2.79
CA ILE A 136 -6.57 -0.77 1.36
C ILE A 136 -5.17 -0.19 1.23
N GLY A 137 -4.22 -0.97 0.71
CA GLY A 137 -2.88 -0.50 0.39
C GLY A 137 -2.89 0.36 -0.89
N LEU A 138 -2.31 1.57 -0.84
CA LEU A 138 -2.38 2.55 -1.94
C LEU A 138 -1.13 2.57 -2.85
N GLY A 139 -0.27 1.56 -2.79
CA GLY A 139 0.93 1.50 -3.61
C GLY A 139 0.69 1.01 -5.05
N GLY A 140 1.60 1.38 -5.97
CA GLY A 140 1.67 0.78 -7.32
C GLY A 140 0.60 1.22 -8.32
N SER A 141 -0.10 2.35 -8.12
CA SER A 141 -1.22 2.81 -8.94
C SER A 141 -0.85 3.18 -10.37
N ALA A 142 -1.72 2.86 -11.33
CA ALA A 142 -1.67 3.33 -12.72
C ALA A 142 -2.59 4.54 -12.98
N THR A 143 -3.44 4.90 -12.04
CA THR A 143 -4.55 5.85 -12.16
C THR A 143 -4.20 7.24 -11.65
N ASN A 144 -4.95 8.25 -12.10
CA ASN A 144 -4.88 9.63 -11.63
C ASN A 144 -6.28 10.29 -11.71
N ASP A 145 -7.28 9.60 -11.20
CA ASP A 145 -8.69 9.95 -11.34
C ASP A 145 -9.32 10.52 -10.05
N GLY A 146 -8.51 10.76 -8.99
CA GLY A 146 -9.04 11.29 -7.73
C GLY A 146 -10.01 10.36 -6.99
N GLY A 147 -10.03 9.07 -7.34
CA GLY A 147 -11.02 8.12 -6.84
C GLY A 147 -12.39 8.23 -7.51
N PHE A 148 -12.48 8.92 -8.65
CA PHE A 148 -13.70 9.04 -9.44
C PHE A 148 -14.29 7.67 -9.77
N GLY A 149 -13.45 6.72 -10.20
CA GLY A 149 -13.88 5.37 -10.48
C GLY A 149 -14.47 4.65 -9.27
N VAL A 150 -13.84 4.76 -8.10
CA VAL A 150 -14.38 4.21 -6.84
C VAL A 150 -15.74 4.82 -6.53
N GLY A 151 -15.88 6.15 -6.60
CA GLY A 151 -17.18 6.79 -6.37
C GLY A 151 -18.27 6.24 -7.31
N ARG A 152 -17.96 6.07 -8.60
CA ARG A 152 -18.91 5.47 -9.57
C ARG A 152 -19.27 4.03 -9.23
N ALA A 153 -18.31 3.21 -8.85
CA ALA A 153 -18.55 1.82 -8.46
C ALA A 153 -19.45 1.73 -7.22
N LEU A 154 -19.33 2.70 -6.30
CA LEU A 154 -20.17 2.82 -5.11
C LEU A 154 -21.56 3.43 -5.41
N GLY A 155 -21.87 3.73 -6.66
CA GLY A 155 -23.17 4.24 -7.08
C GLY A 155 -23.35 5.76 -6.98
N PHE A 156 -22.28 6.53 -6.70
CA PHE A 156 -22.34 7.98 -6.87
C PHE A 156 -22.47 8.32 -8.35
N ARG A 157 -23.35 9.29 -8.67
CA ARG A 157 -23.53 9.80 -10.02
C ARG A 157 -22.83 11.13 -10.18
N PHE A 158 -22.00 11.23 -11.21
CA PHE A 158 -21.22 12.42 -11.53
C PHE A 158 -21.80 13.06 -12.79
N LEU A 159 -22.32 14.26 -12.68
CA LEU A 159 -23.20 14.86 -13.69
C LEU A 159 -22.65 16.17 -14.25
N GLU A 160 -22.81 16.36 -15.58
CA GLU A 160 -22.79 17.63 -16.26
C GLU A 160 -24.24 18.03 -16.57
N GLY A 161 -24.83 18.98 -15.81
CA GLY A 161 -26.28 19.20 -15.87
C GLY A 161 -27.05 17.95 -15.44
N ASP A 162 -27.79 17.34 -16.38
CA ASP A 162 -28.54 16.09 -16.15
C ASP A 162 -27.88 14.87 -16.82
N GLU A 163 -26.79 15.06 -17.55
CA GLU A 163 -26.06 13.98 -18.23
C GLU A 163 -24.95 13.39 -17.32
N GLU A 164 -24.89 12.06 -17.25
CA GLU A 164 -23.89 11.38 -16.46
C GLU A 164 -22.56 11.27 -17.22
N LEU A 165 -21.45 11.57 -16.56
CA LEU A 165 -20.11 11.46 -17.13
C LEU A 165 -19.77 9.98 -17.40
N ALA A 166 -19.18 9.71 -18.58
CA ALA A 166 -18.90 8.32 -19.01
C ALA A 166 -17.75 7.64 -18.27
N GLY A 167 -16.79 8.42 -17.70
CA GLY A 167 -15.73 7.88 -16.84
C GLY A 167 -14.31 8.27 -17.22
N ALA A 168 -14.09 9.01 -18.28
CA ALA A 168 -12.77 9.57 -18.58
C ALA A 168 -12.43 10.71 -17.61
N VAL A 169 -11.19 10.76 -17.13
CA VAL A 169 -10.76 11.77 -16.12
C VAL A 169 -10.94 13.20 -16.66
N ALA A 170 -10.68 13.44 -17.94
CA ALA A 170 -10.87 14.74 -18.58
C ALA A 170 -12.32 15.27 -18.51
N GLU A 171 -13.31 14.38 -18.41
CA GLU A 171 -14.72 14.79 -18.29
C GLU A 171 -15.02 15.50 -16.98
N LEU A 172 -14.20 15.27 -15.94
CA LEU A 172 -14.33 15.95 -14.65
C LEU A 172 -14.21 17.48 -14.76
N GLU A 173 -13.57 18.03 -15.81
CA GLU A 173 -13.58 19.49 -16.03
C GLU A 173 -14.99 20.04 -16.24
N ARG A 174 -15.95 19.20 -16.69
CA ARG A 174 -17.35 19.54 -16.94
C ARG A 174 -18.29 19.16 -15.79
N LEU A 175 -17.77 18.52 -14.74
CA LEU A 175 -18.55 18.10 -13.59
C LEU A 175 -19.28 19.29 -12.93
N THR A 176 -20.58 19.20 -12.76
CA THR A 176 -21.39 20.25 -12.12
C THR A 176 -22.02 19.81 -10.82
N ARG A 177 -22.29 18.50 -10.67
CA ARG A 177 -23.01 17.94 -9.54
C ARG A 177 -22.60 16.49 -9.28
N ILE A 178 -22.58 16.11 -7.99
CA ILE A 178 -22.46 14.73 -7.55
C ILE A 178 -23.75 14.38 -6.79
N GLU A 179 -24.40 13.31 -7.20
CA GLU A 179 -25.55 12.74 -6.49
C GLU A 179 -25.09 11.53 -5.68
N LEU A 180 -25.63 11.43 -4.46
CA LEU A 180 -25.43 10.27 -3.60
C LEU A 180 -26.04 9.02 -4.24
N PRO A 181 -25.54 7.81 -3.93
CA PRO A 181 -26.20 6.58 -4.31
C PRO A 181 -27.68 6.63 -3.88
N GLY A 182 -28.57 6.29 -4.80
CA GLY A 182 -29.98 6.05 -4.44
C GLY A 182 -30.10 4.94 -3.41
N ASP A 183 -31.29 4.79 -2.76
CA ASP A 183 -31.50 3.88 -1.63
C ASP A 183 -30.73 2.57 -1.74
N VAL A 184 -30.07 2.22 -0.65
CA VAL A 184 -29.14 1.06 -0.45
C VAL A 184 -29.73 -0.29 -0.92
N GLU A 185 -31.06 -0.41 -1.18
CA GLU A 185 -31.69 -1.59 -1.79
C GLU A 185 -31.16 -1.91 -3.20
N ALA A 186 -30.68 -0.94 -3.97
CA ALA A 186 -30.09 -1.19 -5.28
C ALA A 186 -28.65 -1.75 -5.21
N LEU A 187 -27.90 -1.42 -4.17
CA LEU A 187 -26.59 -2.00 -3.88
C LEU A 187 -26.72 -3.35 -3.14
N ALA A 188 -27.77 -3.51 -2.34
CA ALA A 188 -28.06 -4.75 -1.59
C ALA A 188 -28.49 -5.94 -2.47
N THR A 189 -28.87 -5.74 -3.73
CA THR A 189 -29.05 -6.85 -4.68
C THR A 189 -27.74 -7.49 -5.11
N ALA A 190 -26.60 -6.86 -4.86
CA ALA A 190 -25.28 -7.44 -5.08
C ALA A 190 -24.74 -8.13 -3.82
N SER A 191 -25.26 -7.85 -2.61
CA SER A 191 -24.82 -8.50 -1.38
C SER A 191 -25.77 -8.25 -0.19
N ALA A 192 -25.91 -9.28 0.68
CA ALA A 192 -26.82 -9.30 1.81
C ALA A 192 -26.42 -8.31 2.92
N TYR A 193 -27.01 -7.12 2.95
CA TYR A 193 -26.89 -6.18 4.06
C TYR A 193 -27.96 -6.41 5.13
N SER A 194 -27.54 -6.43 6.39
CA SER A 194 -28.37 -6.56 7.57
C SER A 194 -29.15 -5.25 7.88
N LYS A 195 -30.44 -5.38 8.20
CA LYS A 195 -31.45 -4.33 8.30
C LYS A 195 -31.44 -3.46 9.58
N ASP A 196 -30.42 -3.45 10.43
CA ASP A 196 -30.55 -2.83 11.75
C ASP A 196 -29.40 -1.90 12.15
N ARG A 197 -29.44 -0.65 11.70
CA ARG A 197 -28.79 0.50 12.39
C ARG A 197 -29.39 1.84 11.99
N ARG A 198 -30.02 2.52 12.96
CA ARG A 198 -30.45 3.92 12.85
C ARG A 198 -29.24 4.84 13.08
N LEU A 199 -29.01 5.75 12.16
CA LEU A 199 -27.85 6.65 12.14
C LEU A 199 -28.23 8.07 12.56
N THR A 200 -27.39 8.64 13.42
CA THR A 200 -27.28 10.08 13.69
C THR A 200 -25.88 10.54 13.33
N GLN A 201 -25.56 10.65 12.04
CA GLN A 201 -24.35 11.29 11.52
C GLN A 201 -24.59 11.86 10.11
N PRO A 202 -23.83 12.91 9.66
CA PRO A 202 -24.10 13.62 8.41
C PRO A 202 -23.85 12.73 7.16
N PRO A 203 -24.26 13.17 5.96
CA PRO A 203 -24.91 12.35 4.94
C PRO A 203 -23.98 11.50 4.07
N LEU A 204 -23.26 10.57 4.64
CA LEU A 204 -22.65 9.42 3.91
C LEU A 204 -23.43 8.17 4.31
N GLN A 205 -24.51 7.87 3.58
CA GLN A 205 -25.42 6.78 3.91
C GLN A 205 -25.08 5.46 3.20
N LEU A 206 -23.81 5.23 2.87
CA LEU A 206 -23.34 3.89 2.64
C LEU A 206 -23.01 3.27 3.99
N ASP A 207 -23.65 2.17 4.37
CA ASP A 207 -23.29 1.40 5.57
C ASP A 207 -21.97 0.62 5.28
N LEU A 208 -20.92 1.39 4.99
CA LEU A 208 -19.60 0.87 4.72
C LEU A 208 -18.91 0.51 6.05
N PRO A 209 -18.12 -0.56 6.07
CA PRO A 209 -17.28 -0.89 7.21
C PRO A 209 -16.24 0.20 7.44
N ARG A 210 -15.52 0.12 8.56
CA ARG A 210 -14.36 0.98 8.77
C ARG A 210 -13.32 0.74 7.67
N ILE A 211 -12.91 1.79 6.97
CA ILE A 211 -11.93 1.70 5.89
C ILE A 211 -10.65 2.44 6.29
N ILE A 212 -9.53 1.73 6.21
CA ILE A 212 -8.19 2.26 6.44
C ILE A 212 -7.45 2.25 5.10
N ALA A 213 -7.07 3.43 4.62
CA ALA A 213 -6.22 3.58 3.46
C ALA A 213 -4.76 3.69 3.91
N ALA A 214 -3.99 2.65 3.63
CA ALA A 214 -2.60 2.53 4.04
C ALA A 214 -1.67 3.17 3.00
N ALA A 215 -1.03 4.31 3.36
CA ALA A 215 -0.15 5.06 2.46
C ALA A 215 0.99 5.73 3.23
N ASP A 216 2.21 5.64 2.73
CA ASP A 216 3.37 6.31 3.31
C ASP A 216 3.67 7.69 2.68
N VAL A 217 3.02 8.00 1.55
CA VAL A 217 3.12 9.32 0.93
C VAL A 217 2.16 10.30 1.60
N ARG A 218 2.63 11.53 1.83
CA ARG A 218 1.87 12.60 2.48
C ARG A 218 1.46 13.71 1.53
N ASN A 219 1.59 13.49 0.23
CA ASN A 219 1.28 14.46 -0.81
C ASN A 219 -0.22 14.86 -0.75
N PRO A 220 -0.55 16.15 -0.88
CA PRO A 220 -1.92 16.61 -1.06
C PRO A 220 -2.43 16.20 -2.44
N LEU A 221 -3.73 16.40 -2.70
CA LEU A 221 -4.33 16.10 -4.00
C LEU A 221 -3.72 16.97 -5.11
N LEU A 222 -3.59 18.27 -4.87
CA LEU A 222 -3.32 19.31 -5.87
C LEU A 222 -2.00 20.07 -5.62
N GLY A 223 -1.60 20.85 -6.61
CA GLY A 223 -0.46 21.77 -6.52
C GLY A 223 0.88 21.12 -6.85
N GLN A 224 1.99 21.84 -6.57
CA GLN A 224 3.34 21.42 -6.97
C GLN A 224 3.76 20.08 -6.37
N ASN A 225 3.28 19.77 -5.16
CA ASN A 225 3.53 18.52 -4.46
C ASN A 225 2.33 17.55 -4.56
N GLY A 226 1.35 17.86 -5.43
CA GLY A 226 0.12 17.09 -5.58
C GLY A 226 0.30 15.79 -6.38
N ALA A 227 -0.77 15.00 -6.39
CA ALA A 227 -0.84 13.69 -7.03
C ALA A 227 -0.35 13.70 -8.47
N THR A 228 -0.90 14.60 -9.28
CA THR A 228 -0.66 14.64 -10.73
C THR A 228 0.76 15.07 -11.06
N ARG A 229 1.25 16.15 -10.43
CA ARG A 229 2.57 16.72 -10.75
C ARG A 229 3.71 15.82 -10.30
N VAL A 230 3.58 15.16 -9.15
CA VAL A 230 4.62 14.29 -8.59
C VAL A 230 4.61 12.91 -9.25
N PHE A 231 3.43 12.30 -9.38
CA PHE A 231 3.32 10.89 -9.77
C PHE A 231 2.76 10.66 -11.18
N GLY A 232 2.19 11.68 -11.82
CA GLY A 232 1.64 11.59 -13.19
C GLY A 232 2.65 11.17 -14.25
N PRO A 233 3.87 11.73 -14.28
CA PRO A 233 4.87 11.39 -15.30
C PRO A 233 5.20 9.89 -15.39
N GLN A 234 5.35 9.19 -14.27
CA GLN A 234 5.63 7.74 -14.27
C GLN A 234 4.47 6.88 -14.77
N LYS A 235 3.24 7.46 -14.78
CA LYS A 235 2.01 6.82 -15.27
C LYS A 235 1.73 7.17 -16.75
N GLY A 236 2.62 7.91 -17.40
CA GLY A 236 2.51 8.29 -18.81
C GLY A 236 1.88 9.66 -19.06
N ALA A 237 1.71 10.51 -18.03
CA ALA A 237 1.23 11.87 -18.23
C ALA A 237 2.30 12.74 -18.91
N THR A 238 1.95 13.32 -20.05
CA THR A 238 2.74 14.39 -20.70
C THR A 238 2.52 15.72 -19.98
N LYS A 239 3.35 16.73 -20.27
CA LYS A 239 3.23 18.04 -19.63
C LYS A 239 1.84 18.66 -19.83
N ASP A 240 1.29 18.58 -21.06
CA ASP A 240 -0.04 19.12 -21.38
C ASP A 240 -1.15 18.36 -20.62
N LYS A 241 -1.00 17.04 -20.47
CA LYS A 241 -1.92 16.22 -19.70
C LYS A 241 -1.88 16.52 -18.21
N ILE A 242 -0.72 16.85 -17.65
CA ILE A 242 -0.59 17.24 -16.22
C ILE A 242 -1.49 18.42 -15.91
N ASP A 243 -1.49 19.47 -16.75
CA ASP A 243 -2.31 20.66 -16.48
C ASP A 243 -3.82 20.38 -16.65
N LEU A 244 -4.20 19.52 -17.59
CA LEU A 244 -5.58 19.05 -17.75
C LEU A 244 -6.04 18.26 -16.52
N LEU A 245 -5.26 17.26 -16.11
CA LEU A 245 -5.58 16.43 -14.97
C LEU A 245 -5.65 17.22 -13.65
N GLU A 246 -4.75 18.20 -13.49
CA GLU A 246 -4.78 19.10 -12.34
C GLU A 246 -6.10 19.89 -12.28
N ARG A 247 -6.58 20.44 -13.42
CA ARG A 247 -7.89 21.11 -13.46
C ARG A 247 -9.05 20.16 -13.21
N ALA A 248 -8.98 18.95 -13.78
CA ALA A 248 -9.99 17.91 -13.60
C ALA A 248 -10.14 17.52 -12.10
N LEU A 249 -9.02 17.27 -11.41
CA LEU A 249 -9.03 16.97 -9.99
C LEU A 249 -9.42 18.17 -9.12
N THR A 250 -9.06 19.40 -9.53
CA THR A 250 -9.52 20.63 -8.86
C THR A 250 -11.04 20.71 -8.92
N LYS A 251 -11.60 20.48 -10.10
CA LYS A 251 -13.05 20.53 -10.32
C LYS A 251 -13.76 19.44 -9.53
N LEU A 252 -13.22 18.22 -9.49
CA LEU A 252 -13.73 17.14 -8.66
C LEU A 252 -13.79 17.55 -7.17
N ALA A 253 -12.68 18.08 -6.65
CA ALA A 253 -12.61 18.50 -5.24
C ALA A 253 -13.58 19.65 -4.93
N ASP A 254 -13.74 20.60 -5.84
CA ASP A 254 -14.70 21.72 -5.66
C ASP A 254 -16.14 21.21 -5.59
N VAL A 255 -16.52 20.27 -6.46
CA VAL A 255 -17.88 19.72 -6.47
C VAL A 255 -18.10 18.78 -5.28
N VAL A 256 -17.10 17.98 -4.90
CA VAL A 256 -17.14 17.18 -3.66
C VAL A 256 -17.38 18.09 -2.44
N SER A 257 -16.62 19.17 -2.32
CA SER A 257 -16.79 20.12 -1.21
C SER A 257 -18.18 20.74 -1.18
N LYS A 258 -18.70 21.12 -2.37
CA LYS A 258 -20.02 21.73 -2.51
C LYS A 258 -21.16 20.76 -2.19
N ASP A 259 -21.14 19.55 -2.77
CA ASP A 259 -22.29 18.65 -2.79
C ASP A 259 -22.24 17.61 -1.64
N LEU A 260 -21.05 17.20 -1.18
CA LEU A 260 -20.86 16.26 -0.06
C LEU A 260 -20.49 16.97 1.26
N GLY A 261 -20.14 18.26 1.22
CA GLY A 261 -19.85 19.07 2.43
C GLY A 261 -18.52 18.73 3.09
N VAL A 262 -17.60 18.03 2.40
CA VAL A 262 -16.26 17.66 2.89
C VAL A 262 -15.17 18.15 1.95
N ASP A 263 -14.01 18.52 2.48
CA ASP A 263 -12.86 18.92 1.66
C ASP A 263 -11.58 18.32 2.23
N TYR A 264 -11.06 17.31 1.54
CA TYR A 264 -9.86 16.58 1.92
C TYR A 264 -8.68 16.83 0.95
N ARG A 265 -8.77 17.86 0.08
CA ARG A 265 -7.73 18.09 -0.95
C ARG A 265 -6.33 18.35 -0.39
N ASP A 266 -6.25 18.96 0.80
CA ASP A 266 -5.00 19.33 1.46
C ASP A 266 -4.58 18.33 2.55
N GLU A 267 -5.41 17.31 2.80
CA GLU A 267 -5.09 16.30 3.81
C GLU A 267 -3.85 15.47 3.38
N PRO A 268 -2.94 15.18 4.33
CA PRO A 268 -1.79 14.33 4.07
C PRO A 268 -2.22 12.96 3.56
N GLY A 269 -1.74 12.58 2.35
CA GLY A 269 -2.10 11.33 1.71
C GLY A 269 -3.31 11.42 0.75
N ALA A 270 -3.97 12.57 0.64
CA ALA A 270 -5.03 12.79 -0.35
C ALA A 270 -4.53 12.51 -1.78
N GLY A 271 -3.28 12.87 -2.08
CA GLY A 271 -2.66 12.62 -3.38
C GLY A 271 -2.18 11.19 -3.61
N ALA A 272 -2.24 10.31 -2.62
CA ALA A 272 -1.81 8.92 -2.77
C ALA A 272 -2.58 8.22 -3.88
N ALA A 273 -1.87 7.38 -4.65
CA ALA A 273 -2.46 6.60 -5.75
C ALA A 273 -3.20 7.45 -6.80
N GLY A 274 -2.70 8.65 -7.11
CA GLY A 274 -3.31 9.54 -8.10
C GLY A 274 -4.62 10.15 -7.62
N GLY A 275 -4.71 10.45 -6.33
CA GLY A 275 -5.88 11.03 -5.68
C GLY A 275 -6.88 9.99 -5.15
N LEU A 276 -6.58 8.69 -5.24
CA LEU A 276 -7.46 7.67 -4.65
C LEU A 276 -7.61 7.89 -3.13
N GLY A 277 -6.55 8.35 -2.45
CA GLY A 277 -6.64 8.73 -1.04
C GLY A 277 -7.75 9.77 -0.77
N PHE A 278 -7.80 10.83 -1.59
CA PHE A 278 -8.89 11.81 -1.55
C PHE A 278 -10.25 11.17 -1.78
N GLY A 279 -10.37 10.32 -2.82
CA GLY A 279 -11.63 9.65 -3.14
C GLY A 279 -12.11 8.73 -2.02
N LEU A 280 -11.24 7.94 -1.42
CA LEU A 280 -11.59 7.06 -0.30
C LEU A 280 -12.05 7.85 0.93
N MET A 281 -11.40 8.97 1.26
CA MET A 281 -11.87 9.86 2.33
C MET A 281 -13.24 10.46 1.99
N SER A 282 -13.42 10.93 0.75
CA SER A 282 -14.64 11.66 0.34
C SER A 282 -15.84 10.74 0.15
N PHE A 283 -15.67 9.57 -0.46
CA PHE A 283 -16.77 8.68 -0.84
C PHE A 283 -16.98 7.52 0.13
N CYS A 284 -15.97 7.17 0.90
CA CYS A 284 -16.01 6.01 1.80
C CYS A 284 -15.81 6.38 3.27
N GLY A 285 -15.48 7.64 3.61
CA GLY A 285 -15.12 8.03 4.97
C GLY A 285 -13.84 7.35 5.49
N ALA A 286 -12.93 6.99 4.61
CA ALA A 286 -11.71 6.26 4.98
C ALA A 286 -10.77 7.13 5.83
N GLU A 287 -10.04 6.46 6.73
CA GLU A 287 -8.93 7.02 7.49
C GLU A 287 -7.61 6.75 6.76
N ILE A 288 -6.82 7.78 6.46
CA ILE A 288 -5.46 7.60 5.94
C ILE A 288 -4.53 7.28 7.10
N ARG A 289 -3.80 6.16 7.00
CA ARG A 289 -2.78 5.77 7.99
C ARG A 289 -1.47 5.42 7.30
N SER A 290 -0.36 5.58 8.02
CA SER A 290 0.93 5.07 7.55
C SER A 290 0.84 3.57 7.29
N GLY A 291 1.28 3.13 6.11
CA GLY A 291 1.29 1.72 5.75
C GLY A 291 2.16 0.89 6.70
N PHE A 292 3.31 1.45 7.08
CA PHE A 292 4.19 0.84 8.05
C PHE A 292 3.52 0.64 9.41
N ASP A 293 2.79 1.65 9.93
CA ASP A 293 2.10 1.56 11.23
C ASP A 293 0.99 0.50 11.20
N VAL A 294 0.22 0.44 10.11
CA VAL A 294 -0.81 -0.58 9.91
C VAL A 294 -0.21 -1.99 9.94
N VAL A 295 0.91 -2.20 9.24
CA VAL A 295 1.59 -3.50 9.22
C VAL A 295 2.17 -3.86 10.60
N ILE A 296 2.84 -2.92 11.29
CA ILE A 296 3.37 -3.13 12.65
C ILE A 296 2.29 -3.66 13.59
N GLU A 297 1.13 -3.02 13.60
CA GLU A 297 0.00 -3.42 14.44
C GLU A 297 -0.51 -4.81 14.07
N ALA A 298 -0.69 -5.06 12.76
CA ALA A 298 -1.22 -6.32 12.29
C ALA A 298 -0.31 -7.53 12.62
N VAL A 299 1.03 -7.35 12.49
CA VAL A 299 2.00 -8.43 12.74
C VAL A 299 2.48 -8.48 14.20
N ASP A 300 2.02 -7.57 15.06
CA ASP A 300 2.45 -7.40 16.46
C ASP A 300 3.99 -7.32 16.61
N LEU A 301 4.61 -6.49 15.74
CA LEU A 301 6.06 -6.37 15.65
C LEU A 301 6.67 -5.91 16.97
N ILE A 302 6.03 -4.96 17.68
CA ILE A 302 6.57 -4.38 18.92
C ILE A 302 6.71 -5.45 20.00
N SER A 303 5.69 -6.28 20.20
CA SER A 303 5.76 -7.36 21.21
C SER A 303 6.82 -8.38 20.86
N LYS A 304 6.90 -8.79 19.58
CA LYS A 304 7.93 -9.73 19.11
C LYS A 304 9.34 -9.17 19.26
N MET A 305 9.52 -7.86 19.05
CA MET A 305 10.83 -7.19 19.16
C MET A 305 11.32 -7.05 20.61
N LYS A 306 10.43 -6.98 21.59
CA LYS A 306 10.82 -6.88 23.02
C LYS A 306 11.66 -8.07 23.50
N ASP A 307 11.36 -9.25 22.99
CA ASP A 307 11.89 -10.52 23.48
C ASP A 307 13.15 -10.99 22.73
N VAL A 308 13.71 -10.19 21.82
CA VAL A 308 14.88 -10.57 21.03
C VAL A 308 16.13 -9.80 21.46
N ASP A 309 17.31 -10.33 21.14
CA ASP A 309 18.60 -9.70 21.46
C ASP A 309 18.97 -8.66 20.39
N PHE A 310 18.65 -8.94 19.13
CA PHE A 310 18.85 -8.00 18.04
C PHE A 310 17.87 -8.24 16.87
N VAL A 311 17.81 -7.27 15.98
CA VAL A 311 16.90 -7.21 14.84
C VAL A 311 17.69 -7.14 13.54
N ILE A 312 17.23 -7.85 12.53
CA ILE A 312 17.74 -7.73 11.15
C ILE A 312 16.60 -7.25 10.28
N THR A 313 16.85 -6.17 9.54
CA THR A 313 15.91 -5.65 8.54
C THR A 313 16.57 -5.58 7.17
N GLY A 314 15.84 -5.16 6.14
CA GLY A 314 16.39 -5.02 4.80
C GLY A 314 15.40 -4.53 3.77
N GLU A 315 15.93 -4.03 2.67
CA GLU A 315 15.19 -3.63 1.47
C GLU A 315 16.09 -3.71 0.22
N GLY A 316 15.49 -3.57 -0.97
CA GLY A 316 16.25 -3.62 -2.22
C GLY A 316 17.26 -2.48 -2.40
N SER A 317 16.94 -1.26 -1.95
CA SER A 317 17.80 -0.08 -2.10
C SER A 317 17.67 0.85 -0.90
N LEU A 318 18.73 0.98 -0.14
CA LEU A 318 18.85 1.88 0.99
C LEU A 318 19.32 3.25 0.50
N ASP A 319 18.45 4.25 0.53
CA ASP A 319 18.69 5.62 0.07
C ASP A 319 18.00 6.67 0.95
N ARG A 320 18.02 7.95 0.56
CA ARG A 320 17.38 9.02 1.34
C ARG A 320 15.89 8.84 1.54
N GLN A 321 15.19 8.21 0.59
CA GLN A 321 13.76 7.92 0.76
C GLN A 321 13.51 6.95 1.92
N THR A 322 14.49 6.11 2.26
CA THR A 322 14.41 5.23 3.43
C THR A 322 14.21 6.05 4.72
N LEU A 323 14.86 7.23 4.84
CA LEU A 323 14.71 8.12 6.01
C LEU A 323 13.33 8.75 6.13
N GLU A 324 12.58 8.83 5.03
CA GLU A 324 11.25 9.46 4.96
C GLU A 324 10.11 8.55 5.51
N GLY A 325 10.45 7.43 6.15
CA GLY A 325 9.48 6.57 6.84
C GLY A 325 9.30 5.18 6.27
N LYS A 326 10.16 4.77 5.31
CA LYS A 326 10.10 3.40 4.77
C LYS A 326 10.41 2.35 5.83
N THR A 327 9.96 1.14 5.58
CA THR A 327 10.02 -0.02 6.47
C THR A 327 11.35 -0.18 7.21
N PRO A 328 12.54 -0.21 6.58
CA PRO A 328 13.78 -0.47 7.32
C PRO A 328 14.12 0.61 8.34
N ALA A 329 13.88 1.89 8.01
CA ALA A 329 14.10 2.97 8.98
C ALA A 329 13.09 2.95 10.13
N GLY A 330 11.86 2.57 9.84
CA GLY A 330 10.82 2.36 10.86
C GLY A 330 11.20 1.24 11.82
N VAL A 331 11.63 0.08 11.30
CA VAL A 331 12.11 -1.06 12.08
C VAL A 331 13.33 -0.67 12.94
N ALA A 332 14.31 0.04 12.35
CA ALA A 332 15.50 0.50 13.07
C ALA A 332 15.13 1.45 14.22
N ARG A 333 14.25 2.40 13.98
CA ARG A 333 13.76 3.34 15.00
C ARG A 333 13.12 2.62 16.18
N LEU A 334 12.24 1.65 15.90
CA LEU A 334 11.59 0.84 16.93
C LEU A 334 12.60 -0.01 17.71
N ALA A 335 13.55 -0.65 17.02
CA ALA A 335 14.61 -1.42 17.65
C ALA A 335 15.41 -0.57 18.63
N HIS A 336 15.87 0.62 18.23
CA HIS A 336 16.60 1.54 19.10
C HIS A 336 15.77 2.04 20.28
N GLN A 337 14.47 2.35 20.07
CA GLN A 337 13.57 2.72 21.18
C GLN A 337 13.42 1.61 22.23
N LEU A 338 13.54 0.36 21.80
CA LEU A 338 13.50 -0.82 22.68
C LEU A 338 14.89 -1.25 23.17
N GLY A 339 15.95 -0.45 22.86
CA GLY A 339 17.33 -0.74 23.25
C GLY A 339 17.94 -1.95 22.54
N LYS A 340 17.44 -2.31 21.35
CA LYS A 340 17.93 -3.44 20.55
C LYS A 340 18.91 -2.98 19.49
N ARG A 341 19.95 -3.77 19.24
CA ARG A 341 20.82 -3.59 18.08
C ARG A 341 20.04 -3.94 16.79
N VAL A 342 20.32 -3.21 15.71
CA VAL A 342 19.66 -3.42 14.43
C VAL A 342 20.66 -3.44 13.28
N PHE A 343 20.60 -4.51 12.49
CA PHE A 343 21.43 -4.74 11.31
C PHE A 343 20.56 -4.62 10.05
N ALA A 344 21.15 -4.11 8.96
CA ALA A 344 20.49 -4.07 7.67
C ALA A 344 21.18 -4.99 6.65
N VAL A 345 20.41 -5.86 5.98
CA VAL A 345 20.86 -6.64 4.83
C VAL A 345 20.11 -6.11 3.61
N VAL A 346 20.83 -5.45 2.68
CA VAL A 346 20.21 -4.66 1.61
C VAL A 346 20.79 -5.00 0.25
N GLY A 347 20.00 -4.79 -0.81
CA GLY A 347 20.43 -4.98 -2.18
C GLY A 347 21.55 -4.00 -2.55
N ARG A 348 21.29 -2.72 -2.35
CA ARG A 348 22.23 -1.61 -2.56
C ARG A 348 22.13 -0.63 -1.39
N ALA A 349 23.18 0.12 -1.16
CA ALA A 349 23.18 1.19 -0.16
C ALA A 349 23.82 2.46 -0.71
N SER A 350 23.17 3.59 -0.48
CA SER A 350 23.74 4.91 -0.70
C SER A 350 25.02 5.09 0.11
N LYS A 351 25.94 5.95 -0.37
CA LYS A 351 27.10 6.39 0.36
C LYS A 351 26.77 7.45 1.43
N ASP A 352 25.52 7.90 1.47
CA ASP A 352 25.05 8.89 2.44
C ASP A 352 25.17 8.31 3.85
N ARG A 353 25.94 9.00 4.66
CA ARG A 353 26.25 8.59 6.03
C ARG A 353 24.99 8.58 6.90
N GLN A 354 24.10 9.54 6.73
CA GLN A 354 22.86 9.65 7.51
C GLN A 354 21.95 8.43 7.31
N VAL A 355 21.95 7.87 6.10
CA VAL A 355 21.15 6.67 5.78
C VAL A 355 21.73 5.40 6.44
N ARG A 356 23.04 5.34 6.60
CA ARG A 356 23.70 4.16 7.16
C ARG A 356 23.76 4.16 8.68
N GLU A 357 23.86 5.34 9.30
CA GLU A 357 24.00 5.51 10.75
C GLU A 357 22.72 5.18 11.54
N ILE A 358 21.58 4.97 10.86
CA ILE A 358 20.37 4.47 11.52
C ILE A 358 20.44 2.96 11.85
N PHE A 359 21.47 2.26 11.39
CA PHE A 359 21.72 0.84 11.69
C PHE A 359 23.09 0.70 12.39
N ASP A 360 23.22 -0.30 13.24
CA ASP A 360 24.50 -0.64 13.85
C ASP A 360 25.51 -1.09 12.78
N GLU A 361 25.05 -1.84 11.76
CA GLU A 361 25.85 -2.22 10.61
C GLU A 361 24.98 -2.52 9.38
N VAL A 362 25.54 -2.32 8.17
CA VAL A 362 24.85 -2.50 6.89
C VAL A 362 25.63 -3.47 5.98
N TYR A 363 25.00 -4.59 5.65
CA TYR A 363 25.51 -5.62 4.76
C TYR A 363 24.87 -5.47 3.36
N VAL A 364 25.71 -5.19 2.36
CA VAL A 364 25.23 -4.93 1.00
C VAL A 364 25.45 -6.16 0.13
N THR A 365 24.40 -6.63 -0.56
CA THR A 365 24.49 -7.83 -1.41
C THR A 365 25.14 -7.55 -2.76
N SER A 366 24.92 -6.37 -3.37
CA SER A 366 25.55 -6.01 -4.64
C SER A 366 27.07 -5.84 -4.48
N ARG A 367 27.81 -6.36 -5.45
CA ARG A 367 29.28 -6.26 -5.49
C ARG A 367 29.72 -5.28 -6.57
N LEU A 368 30.91 -4.72 -6.41
CA LEU A 368 31.50 -3.84 -7.42
C LEU A 368 31.64 -4.59 -8.76
N GLY A 369 31.14 -3.98 -9.83
CA GLY A 369 31.15 -4.57 -11.17
C GLY A 369 30.02 -5.56 -11.48
N MET A 370 29.16 -5.89 -10.51
CA MET A 370 27.97 -6.74 -10.74
C MET A 370 26.87 -5.96 -11.44
N SER A 371 26.31 -6.53 -12.52
CA SER A 371 25.16 -5.94 -13.19
C SER A 371 23.88 -6.10 -12.35
N GLU A 372 22.88 -5.24 -12.60
CA GLU A 372 21.57 -5.30 -11.94
C GLU A 372 20.88 -6.65 -12.17
N LYS A 373 20.90 -7.11 -13.42
CA LYS A 373 20.33 -8.42 -13.80
C LYS A 373 21.00 -9.58 -13.05
N GLU A 374 22.32 -9.56 -12.94
CA GLU A 374 23.07 -10.58 -12.20
C GLU A 374 22.75 -10.54 -10.70
N SER A 375 22.71 -9.34 -10.12
CA SER A 375 22.33 -9.13 -8.72
C SER A 375 20.93 -9.67 -8.43
N THR A 376 19.97 -9.44 -9.33
CA THR A 376 18.60 -9.92 -9.19
C THR A 376 18.52 -11.45 -9.27
N VAL A 377 19.22 -12.07 -10.21
CA VAL A 377 19.20 -13.53 -10.38
C VAL A 377 19.87 -14.26 -9.20
N ARG A 378 20.92 -13.68 -8.62
CA ARG A 378 21.68 -14.29 -7.53
C ARG A 378 21.29 -13.80 -6.15
N VAL A 379 20.23 -13.02 -6.01
CA VAL A 379 19.89 -12.34 -4.76
C VAL A 379 19.75 -13.30 -3.57
N ALA A 380 19.14 -14.46 -3.75
CA ALA A 380 18.98 -15.47 -2.70
C ALA A 380 20.33 -15.99 -2.18
N GLU A 381 21.27 -16.27 -3.07
CA GLU A 381 22.64 -16.69 -2.73
C GLU A 381 23.37 -15.58 -1.97
N LEU A 382 23.31 -14.35 -2.48
CA LEU A 382 23.97 -13.19 -1.91
C LEU A 382 23.41 -12.81 -0.52
N LEU A 383 22.12 -12.96 -0.31
CA LEU A 383 21.48 -12.77 1.02
C LEU A 383 22.06 -13.76 2.04
N ARG A 384 22.15 -15.04 1.69
CA ARG A 384 22.72 -16.08 2.57
C ARG A 384 24.20 -15.79 2.89
N GLU A 385 24.96 -15.33 1.90
CA GLU A 385 26.36 -14.96 2.08
C GLU A 385 26.51 -13.80 3.09
N ARG A 386 25.75 -12.69 2.89
CA ARG A 386 25.79 -11.56 3.83
C ARG A 386 25.29 -11.95 5.23
N ALA A 387 24.31 -12.82 5.32
CA ALA A 387 23.83 -13.33 6.61
C ALA A 387 24.91 -14.18 7.33
N ARG A 388 25.72 -14.98 6.61
CA ARG A 388 26.88 -15.69 7.20
C ARG A 388 27.92 -14.70 7.75
N GLU A 389 28.26 -13.66 6.98
CA GLU A 389 29.20 -12.62 7.43
C GLU A 389 28.70 -11.93 8.68
N LEU A 390 27.40 -11.54 8.71
CA LEU A 390 26.76 -10.96 9.89
C LEU A 390 26.87 -11.93 11.07
N ALA A 391 26.55 -13.21 10.89
CA ALA A 391 26.60 -14.21 11.96
C ALA A 391 28.02 -14.40 12.54
N GLN A 392 29.06 -14.22 11.71
CA GLN A 392 30.46 -14.31 12.17
C GLN A 392 30.92 -13.08 12.97
N SER A 393 30.21 -11.95 12.84
CA SER A 393 30.51 -10.71 13.57
C SER A 393 29.79 -10.58 14.92
N LEU A 394 28.85 -11.46 15.23
CA LEU A 394 28.08 -11.51 16.46
C LEU A 394 28.79 -12.31 17.56
#